data_a1046954347b957e981afa6eeb678ab4
#
_entry.id   a1046954347b957e981afa6eeb678ab4
#
_cell.length_a   1.000
_cell.length_b   1.000
_cell.length_c   1.000
_cell.angle_alpha   90.00
_cell.angle_beta   90.00
_cell.angle_gamma   90.00
#
_symmetry.space_group_name_H-M   'P 1'
#
loop_
_entity.id
_entity.type
_entity.pdbx_description
1 polymer ?
#
loop_
_entity_poly.entity_id
_entity_poly.type
_entity_poly.pdbx_seq_one_letter_code
_entity_poly.pdbx_strand_id
1 'polypeptide(L)'
;MKEAEVKGKFSSSDYKVERKFIQVRDGIKVPVSLVYKRNTFTKNKNPILVYGYGSYGNSIDAGFSSSRISLLDRGFVFAIAHIRGGQELGRSWYEDGKIFNKLNTFYDFIDVTKGLLNLGYGDKSRVYAAGGSAGGLLMGAIVNMEPELYSGIVSNVPFVDVITTMSDPSIPLTTGEYKEWGNPAIKEEFDYILRYSPYDNIAAVSYTHLTLPTKRIV
;
A
#
# COMPACT_ATOMS: atom_id res chain seq x y z
N MET A 1 28.07 2.49 16.51
CA MET A 1 26.63 2.17 16.36
C MET A 1 26.46 0.67 16.53
N LYS A 2 25.44 0.21 17.24
CA LYS A 2 25.16 -1.23 17.37
C LYS A 2 24.37 -1.67 16.14
N GLU A 3 24.91 -2.58 15.34
CA GLU A 3 24.19 -3.17 14.20
C GLU A 3 23.23 -4.25 14.70
N ALA A 4 22.06 -4.38 14.03
CA ALA A 4 21.13 -5.45 14.32
C ALA A 4 21.71 -6.78 13.83
N GLU A 5 21.82 -7.75 14.73
CA GLU A 5 22.29 -9.09 14.38
C GLU A 5 21.21 -9.84 13.58
N VAL A 6 21.57 -10.34 12.42
CA VAL A 6 20.71 -11.21 11.61
C VAL A 6 21.18 -12.65 11.80
N LYS A 7 20.32 -13.48 12.36
CA LYS A 7 20.63 -14.91 12.54
C LYS A 7 20.72 -15.61 11.18
N GLY A 8 21.74 -16.45 11.01
CA GLY A 8 21.98 -17.21 9.79
C GLY A 8 23.03 -16.57 8.88
N LYS A 9 23.08 -17.03 7.64
CA LYS A 9 24.03 -16.52 6.62
C LYS A 9 23.41 -15.29 5.96
N PHE A 10 23.78 -14.09 6.42
CA PHE A 10 23.37 -12.82 5.83
C PHE A 10 24.58 -11.99 5.43
N SER A 11 24.54 -11.45 4.22
CA SER A 11 25.46 -10.40 3.77
C SER A 11 24.67 -9.33 3.03
N SER A 12 24.80 -8.07 3.45
CA SER A 12 24.12 -6.94 2.80
C SER A 12 24.53 -6.79 1.32
N SER A 13 25.75 -7.23 0.95
CA SER A 13 26.25 -7.21 -0.43
C SER A 13 25.45 -8.09 -1.40
N ASP A 14 24.73 -9.10 -0.87
CA ASP A 14 23.92 -10.01 -1.69
C ASP A 14 22.63 -9.32 -2.21
N TYR A 15 22.27 -8.19 -1.63
CA TYR A 15 21.04 -7.48 -1.98
C TYR A 15 21.34 -6.19 -2.73
N LYS A 16 20.39 -5.77 -3.56
CA LYS A 16 20.42 -4.48 -4.24
C LYS A 16 19.27 -3.62 -3.77
N VAL A 17 19.59 -2.38 -3.38
CA VAL A 17 18.63 -1.34 -3.04
C VAL A 17 18.62 -0.32 -4.17
N GLU A 18 17.45 0.10 -4.60
CA GLU A 18 17.28 1.13 -5.63
C GLU A 18 16.20 2.13 -5.23
N ARG A 19 16.36 3.38 -5.67
CA ARG A 19 15.33 4.40 -5.65
C ARG A 19 14.88 4.67 -7.07
N LYS A 20 13.56 4.62 -7.34
CA LYS A 20 12.95 4.96 -8.61
C LYS A 20 11.92 6.06 -8.43
N PHE A 21 11.61 6.72 -9.53
CA PHE A 21 10.51 7.67 -9.62
C PHE A 21 9.61 7.19 -10.75
N ILE A 22 8.36 6.86 -10.41
CA ILE A 22 7.39 6.35 -11.37
C ILE A 22 6.43 7.48 -11.70
N GLN A 23 6.31 7.81 -12.98
CA GLN A 23 5.30 8.77 -13.42
C GLN A 23 3.92 8.12 -13.39
N VAL A 24 3.00 8.76 -12.66
CA VAL A 24 1.61 8.34 -12.53
C VAL A 24 0.71 9.13 -13.47
N ARG A 25 -0.57 8.76 -13.55
CA ARG A 25 -1.55 9.23 -14.57
C ARG A 25 -1.71 10.74 -14.70
N ASP A 26 -1.47 11.50 -13.65
CA ASP A 26 -1.53 12.98 -13.63
C ASP A 26 -0.17 13.65 -13.89
N GLY A 27 0.84 12.87 -14.25
CA GLY A 27 2.19 13.35 -14.56
C GLY A 27 3.12 13.49 -13.38
N ILE A 28 2.62 13.33 -12.15
CA ILE A 28 3.42 13.35 -10.92
C ILE A 28 4.39 12.18 -10.89
N LYS A 29 5.56 12.36 -10.28
CA LYS A 29 6.58 11.30 -10.11
C LYS A 29 6.58 10.82 -8.68
N VAL A 30 6.03 9.64 -8.46
CA VAL A 30 5.98 8.99 -7.14
C VAL A 30 7.30 8.27 -6.85
N PRO A 31 7.95 8.56 -5.69
CA PRO A 31 9.15 7.86 -5.29
C PRO A 31 8.86 6.42 -4.89
N VAL A 32 9.77 5.50 -5.22
CA VAL A 32 9.66 4.09 -4.86
C VAL A 32 11.01 3.59 -4.37
N SER A 33 11.04 2.95 -3.22
CA SER A 33 12.22 2.24 -2.70
C SER A 33 12.09 0.75 -3.00
N LEU A 34 13.13 0.17 -3.60
CA LEU A 34 13.16 -1.23 -4.03
C LEU A 34 14.31 -1.97 -3.36
N VAL A 35 14.08 -3.22 -2.99
CA VAL A 35 15.12 -4.14 -2.56
C VAL A 35 14.86 -5.54 -3.10
N TYR A 36 15.93 -6.21 -3.54
CA TYR A 36 15.89 -7.60 -4.01
C TYR A 36 17.27 -8.27 -3.88
N LYS A 37 17.28 -9.60 -3.87
CA LYS A 37 18.51 -10.38 -3.86
C LYS A 37 19.10 -10.46 -5.27
N ARG A 38 20.40 -10.12 -5.42
CA ARG A 38 21.04 -9.97 -6.74
C ARG A 38 21.02 -11.25 -7.58
N ASN A 39 21.35 -12.38 -6.96
CA ASN A 39 21.48 -13.65 -7.66
C ASN A 39 20.17 -14.34 -8.01
N THR A 40 19.04 -13.88 -7.43
CA THR A 40 17.70 -14.41 -7.74
C THR A 40 16.92 -13.50 -8.66
N PHE A 41 17.40 -12.27 -8.90
CA PHE A 41 16.69 -11.31 -9.73
C PHE A 41 16.83 -11.64 -11.21
N THR A 42 15.68 -11.81 -11.86
CA THR A 42 15.56 -11.94 -13.31
C THR A 42 14.43 -11.04 -13.81
N LYS A 43 14.75 -10.15 -14.74
CA LYS A 43 13.78 -9.18 -15.27
C LYS A 43 12.49 -9.87 -15.75
N ASN A 44 11.33 -9.34 -15.33
CA ASN A 44 9.98 -9.85 -15.63
C ASN A 44 9.66 -11.26 -15.08
N LYS A 45 10.48 -11.81 -14.19
CA LYS A 45 10.28 -13.19 -13.68
C LYS A 45 10.19 -13.31 -12.16
N ASN A 46 10.36 -12.24 -11.42
CA ASN A 46 10.30 -12.30 -9.96
C ASN A 46 8.89 -12.01 -9.45
N PRO A 47 8.42 -12.67 -8.39
CA PRO A 47 7.27 -12.17 -7.67
C PRO A 47 7.59 -10.80 -7.07
N ILE A 48 6.62 -9.89 -7.08
CA ILE A 48 6.79 -8.56 -6.51
C ILE A 48 5.77 -8.33 -5.39
N LEU A 49 6.22 -7.80 -4.26
CA LEU A 49 5.38 -7.33 -3.17
C LEU A 49 5.54 -5.82 -3.05
N VAL A 50 4.45 -5.08 -3.29
CA VAL A 50 4.40 -3.63 -3.14
C VAL A 50 3.71 -3.30 -1.82
N TYR A 51 4.37 -2.50 -0.99
CA TYR A 51 3.84 -1.99 0.27
C TYR A 51 3.47 -0.51 0.17
N GLY A 52 2.38 -0.11 0.79
CA GLY A 52 1.97 1.29 0.88
C GLY A 52 1.16 1.60 2.13
N TYR A 53 1.09 2.90 2.47
CA TYR A 53 0.29 3.41 3.57
C TYR A 53 -0.56 4.61 3.13
N GLY A 54 0.06 5.75 2.84
CA GLY A 54 -0.54 6.90 2.15
C GLY A 54 -1.59 7.67 2.95
N SER A 55 -1.40 7.88 4.24
CA SER A 55 -2.34 8.62 5.09
C SER A 55 -1.64 9.31 6.24
N TYR A 56 -2.29 10.32 6.85
CA TYR A 56 -1.87 11.07 8.04
C TYR A 56 -0.54 11.81 7.89
N GLY A 57 -0.04 12.00 6.67
CA GLY A 57 1.31 12.52 6.44
C GLY A 57 2.41 11.59 6.99
N ASN A 58 2.11 10.30 7.16
CA ASN A 58 3.06 9.33 7.70
C ASN A 58 4.02 8.87 6.61
N SER A 59 5.29 9.27 6.70
CA SER A 59 6.35 8.84 5.80
C SER A 59 6.82 7.43 6.14
N ILE A 60 6.89 6.57 5.14
CA ILE A 60 7.37 5.20 5.31
C ILE A 60 8.85 5.10 5.01
N ASP A 61 9.65 4.88 6.03
CA ASP A 61 11.09 4.70 5.90
C ASP A 61 11.46 3.39 5.21
N ALA A 62 12.42 3.49 4.29
CA ALA A 62 13.02 2.33 3.63
C ALA A 62 14.09 1.65 4.51
N GLY A 63 13.77 1.44 5.78
CA GLY A 63 14.67 0.87 6.77
C GLY A 63 14.92 -0.64 6.57
N PHE A 64 15.99 -1.11 7.18
CA PHE A 64 16.32 -2.53 7.23
C PHE A 64 15.27 -3.31 8.03
N SER A 65 14.93 -4.50 7.54
CA SER A 65 14.02 -5.44 8.23
C SER A 65 14.52 -6.88 8.07
N SER A 66 14.87 -7.52 9.17
CA SER A 66 15.32 -8.92 9.16
C SER A 66 14.21 -9.89 8.73
N SER A 67 12.95 -9.59 9.02
CA SER A 67 11.81 -10.42 8.59
C SER A 67 11.62 -10.41 7.07
N ARG A 68 12.00 -9.31 6.40
CA ARG A 68 11.91 -9.18 4.94
C ARG A 68 12.90 -10.07 4.20
N ILE A 69 14.03 -10.43 4.81
CA ILE A 69 15.07 -11.27 4.20
C ILE A 69 14.49 -12.59 3.72
N SER A 70 13.59 -13.20 4.48
CA SER A 70 12.92 -14.46 4.08
C SER A 70 12.18 -14.37 2.75
N LEU A 71 11.54 -13.23 2.45
CA LEU A 71 10.91 -12.98 1.14
C LEU A 71 11.97 -12.77 0.04
N LEU A 72 12.97 -11.95 0.31
CA LEU A 72 14.03 -11.65 -0.65
C LEU A 72 14.81 -12.91 -1.05
N ASP A 73 15.09 -13.80 -0.10
CA ASP A 73 15.79 -15.07 -0.34
C ASP A 73 14.95 -16.05 -1.17
N ARG A 74 13.63 -15.90 -1.17
CA ARG A 74 12.70 -16.63 -2.06
C ARG A 74 12.55 -15.99 -3.43
N GLY A 75 13.33 -14.94 -3.72
CA GLY A 75 13.35 -14.27 -5.01
C GLY A 75 12.31 -13.16 -5.18
N PHE A 76 11.63 -12.72 -4.12
CA PHE A 76 10.75 -11.57 -4.21
C PHE A 76 11.53 -10.27 -4.45
N VAL A 77 10.96 -9.39 -5.25
CA VAL A 77 11.26 -7.97 -5.23
C VAL A 77 10.30 -7.33 -4.22
N PHE A 78 10.83 -6.58 -3.26
CA PHE A 78 10.04 -5.80 -2.32
C PHE A 78 10.12 -4.32 -2.69
N ALA A 79 8.98 -3.66 -2.78
CA ALA A 79 8.88 -2.24 -3.09
C ALA A 79 8.06 -1.51 -2.03
N ILE A 80 8.49 -0.29 -1.66
CA ILE A 80 7.69 0.68 -0.91
C ILE A 80 7.29 1.79 -1.87
N ALA A 81 5.99 1.94 -2.11
CA ALA A 81 5.43 3.04 -2.86
C ALA A 81 5.19 4.22 -1.91
N HIS A 82 5.96 5.32 -2.08
CA HIS A 82 5.86 6.53 -1.26
C HIS A 82 4.79 7.45 -1.84
N ILE A 83 3.55 6.99 -1.77
CA ILE A 83 2.37 7.59 -2.40
C ILE A 83 1.88 8.84 -1.68
N ARG A 84 1.10 9.68 -2.37
CA ARG A 84 0.44 10.85 -1.77
C ARG A 84 -0.46 10.45 -0.60
N GLY A 85 -0.60 11.34 0.38
CA GLY A 85 -1.19 11.05 1.69
C GLY A 85 -0.15 10.72 2.75
N GLY A 86 1.06 10.27 2.35
CA GLY A 86 2.28 10.35 3.14
C GLY A 86 2.88 11.77 3.12
N GLN A 87 4.10 11.95 3.61
CA GLN A 87 4.78 13.25 3.64
C GLN A 87 6.23 13.17 3.11
N GLU A 88 6.55 12.15 2.33
CA GLU A 88 7.90 11.88 1.84
C GLU A 88 8.46 13.01 0.97
N LEU A 89 7.60 13.74 0.27
CA LEU A 89 7.97 14.92 -0.52
C LEU A 89 7.46 16.24 0.10
N GLY A 90 7.21 16.25 1.41
CA GLY A 90 6.80 17.44 2.14
C GLY A 90 5.29 17.56 2.33
N ARG A 91 4.85 18.71 2.88
CA ARG A 91 3.45 18.91 3.33
C ARG A 91 2.44 18.82 2.18
N SER A 92 2.75 19.34 1.01
CA SER A 92 1.88 19.26 -0.16
C SER A 92 1.59 17.81 -0.58
N TRP A 93 2.56 16.89 -0.40
CA TRP A 93 2.39 15.48 -0.69
C TRP A 93 1.29 14.83 0.16
N TYR A 94 1.16 15.28 1.42
CA TYR A 94 0.07 14.89 2.30
C TYR A 94 -1.25 15.53 1.89
N GLU A 95 -1.28 16.83 1.67
CA GLU A 95 -2.52 17.55 1.32
C GLU A 95 -3.13 17.05 0.00
N ASP A 96 -2.29 16.61 -0.95
CA ASP A 96 -2.71 16.05 -2.23
C ASP A 96 -3.17 14.58 -2.14
N GLY A 97 -3.26 14.00 -0.94
CA GLY A 97 -3.70 12.62 -0.71
C GLY A 97 -4.72 12.47 0.41
N LYS A 98 -5.44 13.53 0.81
CA LYS A 98 -6.50 13.46 1.84
C LYS A 98 -7.80 14.14 1.41
N ILE A 99 -8.87 13.92 2.14
CA ILE A 99 -10.22 14.47 1.90
C ILE A 99 -10.57 14.33 0.41
N PHE A 100 -10.85 15.41 -0.30
CA PHE A 100 -11.21 15.41 -1.74
C PHE A 100 -10.07 15.00 -2.70
N ASN A 101 -8.85 14.80 -2.18
CA ASN A 101 -7.70 14.33 -2.93
C ASN A 101 -7.35 12.86 -2.63
N LYS A 102 -8.12 12.18 -1.78
CA LYS A 102 -7.81 10.82 -1.29
C LYS A 102 -7.67 9.78 -2.41
N LEU A 103 -8.40 9.92 -3.49
CA LEU A 103 -8.29 9.03 -4.65
C LEU A 103 -6.88 9.04 -5.28
N ASN A 104 -6.12 10.11 -5.15
CA ASN A 104 -4.74 10.18 -5.63
C ASN A 104 -3.85 9.13 -4.96
N THR A 105 -4.06 8.85 -3.67
CA THR A 105 -3.36 7.79 -2.92
C THR A 105 -3.51 6.43 -3.60
N PHE A 106 -4.73 6.08 -3.97
CA PHE A 106 -5.04 4.79 -4.57
C PHE A 106 -4.53 4.71 -6.01
N TYR A 107 -4.72 5.76 -6.77
CA TYR A 107 -4.22 5.85 -8.15
C TYR A 107 -2.71 5.81 -8.21
N ASP A 108 -2.01 6.50 -7.32
CA ASP A 108 -0.55 6.46 -7.23
C ASP A 108 -0.05 5.03 -7.00
N PHE A 109 -0.68 4.28 -6.09
CA PHE A 109 -0.26 2.92 -5.79
C PHE A 109 -0.47 1.97 -6.98
N ILE A 110 -1.62 2.07 -7.65
CA ILE A 110 -1.93 1.29 -8.86
C ILE A 110 -0.93 1.61 -9.97
N ASP A 111 -0.71 2.89 -10.24
CA ASP A 111 0.17 3.34 -11.33
C ASP A 111 1.64 3.01 -11.04
N VAL A 112 2.08 3.13 -9.78
CA VAL A 112 3.41 2.67 -9.34
C VAL A 112 3.57 1.18 -9.60
N THR A 113 2.59 0.37 -9.22
CA THR A 113 2.62 -1.09 -9.44
C THR A 113 2.76 -1.39 -10.94
N LYS A 114 1.92 -0.79 -11.78
CA LYS A 114 1.99 -0.92 -13.25
C LYS A 114 3.34 -0.46 -13.80
N GLY A 115 3.86 0.65 -13.30
CA GLY A 115 5.15 1.21 -13.70
C GLY A 115 6.32 0.29 -13.37
N LEU A 116 6.31 -0.33 -12.19
CA LEU A 116 7.33 -1.32 -11.78
C LEU A 116 7.31 -2.56 -12.66
N LEU A 117 6.12 -3.04 -13.04
CA LEU A 117 5.98 -4.16 -13.97
C LEU A 117 6.51 -3.80 -15.36
N ASN A 118 6.22 -2.60 -15.87
CA ASN A 118 6.74 -2.13 -17.16
C ASN A 118 8.27 -1.98 -17.16
N LEU A 119 8.88 -1.63 -16.03
CA LEU A 119 10.33 -1.60 -15.85
C LEU A 119 10.95 -3.00 -15.70
N GLY A 120 10.10 -4.03 -15.51
CA GLY A 120 10.53 -5.42 -15.42
C GLY A 120 10.92 -5.89 -14.02
N TYR A 121 10.50 -5.18 -12.97
CA TYR A 121 10.78 -5.57 -11.58
C TYR A 121 9.89 -6.72 -11.09
N GLY A 122 8.80 -7.03 -11.77
CA GLY A 122 7.86 -8.07 -11.39
C GLY A 122 7.34 -8.90 -12.57
N ASP A 123 6.91 -10.11 -12.26
CA ASP A 123 6.11 -10.98 -13.13
C ASP A 123 4.64 -10.58 -12.98
N LYS A 124 3.98 -10.26 -14.09
CA LYS A 124 2.56 -9.81 -14.11
C LYS A 124 1.58 -10.83 -13.51
N SER A 125 1.94 -12.11 -13.46
CA SER A 125 1.12 -13.16 -12.85
C SER A 125 1.41 -13.38 -11.36
N ARG A 126 2.36 -12.65 -10.77
CA ARG A 126 2.79 -12.80 -9.37
C ARG A 126 3.00 -11.46 -8.69
N VAL A 127 1.95 -10.64 -8.72
CA VAL A 127 1.92 -9.29 -8.13
C VAL A 127 1.17 -9.33 -6.82
N TYR A 128 1.81 -8.89 -5.75
CA TYR A 128 1.24 -8.86 -4.42
C TYR A 128 1.29 -7.44 -3.85
N ALA A 129 0.29 -7.10 -3.03
CA ALA A 129 0.23 -5.83 -2.32
C ALA A 129 0.06 -6.06 -0.82
N ALA A 130 0.58 -5.15 0.00
CA ALA A 130 0.42 -5.20 1.44
C ALA A 130 0.24 -3.80 2.04
N GLY A 131 -0.64 -3.70 3.05
CA GLY A 131 -0.87 -2.49 3.82
C GLY A 131 -1.63 -2.78 5.10
N GLY A 132 -1.52 -1.89 6.09
CA GLY A 132 -2.19 -2.08 7.37
C GLY A 132 -2.88 -0.80 7.85
N SER A 133 -3.95 -0.91 8.67
CA SER A 133 -4.72 0.22 9.19
C SER A 133 -5.28 1.07 8.03
N ALA A 134 -4.89 2.33 7.91
CA ALA A 134 -5.19 3.17 6.75
C ALA A 134 -4.56 2.62 5.44
N GLY A 135 -3.40 1.94 5.52
CA GLY A 135 -2.88 1.15 4.39
C GLY A 135 -3.74 -0.08 4.07
N GLY A 136 -4.54 -0.56 5.01
CA GLY A 136 -5.58 -1.56 4.78
C GLY A 136 -6.78 -1.02 4.00
N LEU A 137 -7.16 0.24 4.23
CA LEU A 137 -8.10 0.97 3.36
C LEU A 137 -7.56 1.05 1.92
N LEU A 138 -6.28 1.42 1.76
CA LEU A 138 -5.62 1.39 0.46
C LEU A 138 -5.76 0.01 -0.21
N MET A 139 -5.52 -1.08 0.53
CA MET A 139 -5.63 -2.44 0.01
C MET A 139 -7.06 -2.77 -0.44
N GLY A 140 -8.07 -2.42 0.37
CA GLY A 140 -9.48 -2.60 0.00
C GLY A 140 -9.90 -1.77 -1.22
N ALA A 141 -9.44 -0.53 -1.31
CA ALA A 141 -9.75 0.33 -2.45
C ALA A 141 -9.14 -0.19 -3.76
N ILE A 142 -7.84 -0.55 -3.76
CA ILE A 142 -7.16 -0.99 -4.99
C ILE A 142 -7.67 -2.33 -5.52
N VAL A 143 -8.13 -3.24 -4.63
CA VAL A 143 -8.70 -4.52 -5.08
C VAL A 143 -10.06 -4.34 -5.75
N ASN A 144 -10.84 -3.34 -5.33
CA ASN A 144 -12.08 -2.98 -6.01
C ASN A 144 -11.84 -2.24 -7.33
N MET A 145 -10.79 -1.39 -7.39
CA MET A 145 -10.49 -0.59 -8.57
C MET A 145 -9.77 -1.37 -9.68
N GLU A 146 -8.89 -2.30 -9.33
CA GLU A 146 -8.03 -3.05 -10.26
C GLU A 146 -7.84 -4.51 -9.80
N PRO A 147 -8.92 -5.30 -9.71
CA PRO A 147 -8.88 -6.66 -9.16
C PRO A 147 -7.92 -7.59 -9.93
N GLU A 148 -7.82 -7.42 -11.24
CA GLU A 148 -6.98 -8.24 -12.11
C GLU A 148 -5.46 -7.96 -11.98
N LEU A 149 -5.10 -6.85 -11.33
CA LEU A 149 -3.69 -6.46 -11.20
C LEU A 149 -2.95 -7.28 -10.15
N TYR A 150 -3.65 -7.78 -9.14
CA TYR A 150 -3.05 -8.39 -7.97
C TYR A 150 -3.38 -9.88 -7.84
N SER A 151 -2.34 -10.70 -7.72
CA SER A 151 -2.46 -12.14 -7.44
C SER A 151 -2.78 -12.43 -5.97
N GLY A 152 -2.57 -11.46 -5.08
CA GLY A 152 -2.89 -11.56 -3.67
C GLY A 152 -2.64 -10.26 -2.93
N ILE A 153 -3.44 -10.03 -1.90
CA ILE A 153 -3.38 -8.83 -1.07
C ILE A 153 -3.31 -9.22 0.41
N VAL A 154 -2.40 -8.58 1.15
CA VAL A 154 -2.29 -8.69 2.60
C VAL A 154 -2.80 -7.40 3.22
N SER A 155 -3.96 -7.48 3.85
CA SER A 155 -4.61 -6.36 4.52
C SER A 155 -4.64 -6.60 6.03
N ASN A 156 -3.80 -5.88 6.78
CA ASN A 156 -3.67 -6.04 8.22
C ASN A 156 -4.51 -5.01 8.96
N VAL A 157 -5.41 -5.47 9.86
CA VAL A 157 -6.29 -4.62 10.67
C VAL A 157 -6.89 -3.45 9.86
N PRO A 158 -7.56 -3.75 8.72
CA PRO A 158 -7.91 -2.74 7.73
C PRO A 158 -9.05 -1.83 8.15
N PHE A 159 -8.99 -0.57 7.74
CA PHE A 159 -10.09 0.38 7.80
C PHE A 159 -10.90 0.33 6.49
N VAL A 160 -11.88 -0.57 6.40
CA VAL A 160 -12.58 -0.86 5.12
C VAL A 160 -14.04 -0.42 5.07
N ASP A 161 -14.68 -0.17 6.20
CA ASP A 161 -16.03 0.41 6.28
C ASP A 161 -15.93 1.88 6.69
N VAL A 162 -15.60 2.72 5.72
CA VAL A 162 -15.31 4.13 5.98
C VAL A 162 -16.60 4.91 6.26
N ILE A 163 -17.65 4.69 5.46
CA ILE A 163 -18.91 5.43 5.58
C ILE A 163 -19.56 5.18 6.94
N THR A 164 -19.75 3.92 7.33
CA THR A 164 -20.42 3.60 8.61
C THR A 164 -19.62 4.13 9.79
N THR A 165 -18.31 3.88 9.80
CA THR A 165 -17.44 4.32 10.89
C THR A 165 -17.40 5.83 11.02
N MET A 166 -17.24 6.56 9.91
CA MET A 166 -17.15 8.03 9.94
C MET A 166 -18.51 8.70 10.17
N SER A 167 -19.64 7.98 9.99
CA SER A 167 -20.99 8.49 10.25
C SER A 167 -21.40 8.40 11.73
N ASP A 168 -20.69 7.63 12.54
CA ASP A 168 -21.00 7.46 13.96
C ASP A 168 -20.02 8.25 14.86
N PRO A 169 -20.40 9.45 15.33
CA PRO A 169 -19.54 10.27 16.19
C PRO A 169 -19.34 9.68 17.61
N SER A 170 -20.07 8.61 17.97
CA SER A 170 -19.91 7.92 19.25
C SER A 170 -18.72 6.96 19.25
N ILE A 171 -18.24 6.55 18.08
CA ILE A 171 -17.03 5.73 17.96
C ILE A 171 -15.82 6.59 18.34
N PRO A 172 -14.97 6.12 19.26
CA PRO A 172 -13.76 6.84 19.63
C PRO A 172 -12.91 7.22 18.42
N LEU A 173 -12.39 8.45 18.42
CA LEU A 173 -11.55 9.05 17.39
C LEU A 173 -12.27 9.54 16.14
N THR A 174 -13.49 9.08 15.79
CA THR A 174 -14.20 9.42 14.55
C THR A 174 -14.20 10.93 14.28
N THR A 175 -14.61 11.75 15.24
CA THR A 175 -14.67 13.22 15.05
C THR A 175 -13.30 13.86 14.83
N GLY A 176 -12.24 13.29 15.39
CA GLY A 176 -10.85 13.71 15.15
C GLY A 176 -10.36 13.39 13.74
N GLU A 177 -10.88 12.32 13.16
CA GLU A 177 -10.51 11.79 11.85
C GLU A 177 -11.17 12.54 10.67
N TYR A 178 -12.17 13.40 10.91
CA TYR A 178 -12.81 14.18 9.83
C TYR A 178 -11.83 15.02 9.02
N LYS A 179 -10.68 15.38 9.61
CA LYS A 179 -9.63 16.14 8.92
C LYS A 179 -8.80 15.31 7.95
N GLU A 180 -8.87 13.99 8.06
CA GLU A 180 -8.20 13.05 7.18
C GLU A 180 -9.13 12.53 6.09
N TRP A 181 -10.33 12.07 6.50
CA TRP A 181 -11.25 11.35 5.61
C TRP A 181 -12.40 12.22 5.09
N GLY A 182 -12.81 13.22 5.84
CA GLY A 182 -14.03 13.99 5.64
C GLY A 182 -15.13 13.63 6.64
N ASN A 183 -16.16 14.48 6.72
CA ASN A 183 -17.33 14.32 7.58
C ASN A 183 -18.56 13.89 6.75
N PRO A 184 -19.05 12.65 6.85
CA PRO A 184 -20.23 12.17 6.10
C PRO A 184 -21.52 12.93 6.38
N ALA A 185 -21.62 13.72 7.47
CA ALA A 185 -22.74 14.62 7.69
C ALA A 185 -22.82 15.77 6.65
N ILE A 186 -21.72 16.04 5.95
CA ILE A 186 -21.64 16.98 4.83
C ILE A 186 -21.80 16.16 3.54
N LYS A 187 -22.88 16.43 2.80
CA LYS A 187 -23.23 15.62 1.62
C LYS A 187 -22.10 15.50 0.60
N GLU A 188 -21.37 16.58 0.33
CA GLU A 188 -20.28 16.57 -0.65
C GLU A 188 -19.11 15.64 -0.20
N GLU A 189 -18.78 15.66 1.09
CA GLU A 189 -17.74 14.79 1.66
C GLU A 189 -18.21 13.34 1.71
N PHE A 190 -19.50 13.09 2.05
CA PHE A 190 -20.11 11.77 1.98
C PHE A 190 -20.01 11.18 0.57
N ASP A 191 -20.49 11.94 -0.45
CA ASP A 191 -20.47 11.51 -1.83
C ASP A 191 -19.05 11.19 -2.32
N TYR A 192 -18.04 11.93 -1.82
CA TYR A 192 -16.65 11.67 -2.15
C TYR A 192 -16.11 10.40 -1.47
N ILE A 193 -16.36 10.22 -0.16
CA ILE A 193 -15.94 9.03 0.59
C ILE A 193 -16.57 7.77 -0.02
N LEU A 194 -17.84 7.84 -0.40
CA LEU A 194 -18.57 6.73 -1.01
C LEU A 194 -17.89 6.20 -2.27
N ARG A 195 -17.14 7.02 -3.00
CA ARG A 195 -16.44 6.62 -4.22
C ARG A 195 -15.31 5.62 -3.97
N TYR A 196 -14.78 5.55 -2.74
CA TYR A 196 -13.63 4.71 -2.43
C TYR A 196 -13.80 3.82 -1.21
N SER A 197 -14.85 3.99 -0.41
CA SER A 197 -15.12 3.13 0.75
C SER A 197 -15.19 1.67 0.32
N PRO A 198 -14.24 0.80 0.76
CA PRO A 198 -14.14 -0.55 0.18
C PRO A 198 -15.39 -1.39 0.36
N TYR A 199 -16.01 -1.33 1.53
CA TYR A 199 -17.22 -2.11 1.84
C TYR A 199 -18.37 -1.74 0.90
N ASP A 200 -18.52 -0.47 0.55
CA ASP A 200 -19.60 0.05 -0.27
C ASP A 200 -19.37 -0.16 -1.77
N ASN A 201 -18.17 -0.51 -2.19
CA ASN A 201 -17.77 -0.68 -3.58
C ASN A 201 -17.41 -2.12 -3.96
N ILE A 202 -17.84 -3.11 -3.16
CA ILE A 202 -17.61 -4.52 -3.46
C ILE A 202 -18.38 -4.90 -4.73
N ALA A 203 -17.67 -5.26 -5.78
CA ALA A 203 -18.25 -5.84 -6.97
C ALA A 203 -18.28 -7.38 -6.87
N ALA A 204 -19.28 -8.02 -7.49
CA ALA A 204 -19.29 -9.48 -7.60
C ALA A 204 -18.00 -9.96 -8.29
N VAL A 205 -17.34 -10.99 -7.73
CA VAL A 205 -16.11 -11.60 -8.25
C VAL A 205 -14.84 -10.74 -8.13
N SER A 206 -14.81 -9.71 -7.29
CA SER A 206 -13.57 -8.96 -7.02
C SER A 206 -12.47 -9.83 -6.40
N TYR A 207 -12.83 -10.89 -5.68
CA TYR A 207 -11.90 -11.90 -5.14
C TYR A 207 -12.49 -13.30 -5.16
N THR A 208 -11.63 -14.29 -5.39
CA THR A 208 -12.04 -15.71 -5.41
C THR A 208 -11.88 -16.38 -4.04
N HIS A 209 -10.99 -15.90 -3.19
CA HIS A 209 -10.69 -16.47 -1.87
C HIS A 209 -10.38 -15.39 -0.83
N LEU A 210 -11.06 -15.42 0.30
CA LEU A 210 -10.75 -14.65 1.49
C LEU A 210 -10.24 -15.60 2.58
N THR A 211 -9.03 -15.36 3.10
CA THR A 211 -8.51 -16.05 4.28
C THR A 211 -8.34 -15.07 5.42
N LEU A 212 -9.01 -15.34 6.53
CA LEU A 212 -8.81 -14.59 7.77
C LEU A 212 -7.79 -15.33 8.66
N PRO A 213 -6.87 -14.61 9.34
CA PRO A 213 -6.02 -15.25 10.33
C PRO A 213 -6.89 -15.82 11.43
N THR A 214 -6.93 -17.15 11.55
CA THR A 214 -7.57 -17.83 12.66
C THR A 214 -6.68 -17.72 13.90
N LYS A 215 -6.93 -16.75 14.78
CA LYS A 215 -6.46 -16.82 16.14
C LYS A 215 -7.31 -17.84 16.89
N ARG A 216 -6.72 -18.98 17.25
CA ARG A 216 -7.28 -19.81 18.31
C ARG A 216 -7.10 -19.02 19.61
N ILE A 217 -8.18 -18.43 20.10
CA ILE A 217 -8.21 -17.91 21.48
C ILE A 217 -8.38 -19.15 22.35
N VAL A 218 -7.34 -19.49 23.08
CA VAL A 218 -7.38 -20.46 24.18
C VAL A 218 -7.58 -19.69 25.46
#